data_2e3f543ff357e86f9aca0664cb8ef623
#
_entry.id   2e3f543ff357e86f9aca0664cb8ef623
#
_cell.length_a   1.000
_cell.length_b   1.000
_cell.length_c   1.000
_cell.angle_alpha   90.00
_cell.angle_beta   90.00
_cell.angle_gamma   90.00
#
_symmetry.space_group_name_H-M   'P 1'
#
loop_
_entity.id
_entity.type
_entity.pdbx_description
1 polymer ?
#
loop_
_entity_poly.entity_id
_entity_poly.type
_entity_poly.pdbx_seq_one_letter_code
_entity_poly.pdbx_strand_id
1 'polypeptide(L)'
;MLDHKGFDLWADGYDKTVGLSEESNTYPFAGYKNVLGTIYSGVRAANARRVLDIGCGTAVLTSRLYADGLDVTAADFSDRMLEIAREKMPKAHLVRADISQGFPAVLAEEKFDAILSTYALHHLTDEQKAPFLLECLKHLNPGGAMWIGDVMRATRKELDALAESCGESWDADECYFAAEDWINRKDMDASFAPQSVCAGVLTLKNI
;
A
#
# COMPACT_ATOMS: atom_id res chain seq x y z
N MET A 1 -12.76 -7.03 -10.92
CA MET A 1 -11.65 -6.05 -10.79
C MET A 1 -11.83 -4.93 -11.80
N LEU A 2 -11.75 -3.66 -11.40
CA LEU A 2 -11.83 -2.50 -12.30
C LEU A 2 -10.54 -2.43 -13.15
N ASP A 3 -10.68 -2.13 -14.46
CA ASP A 3 -9.54 -1.74 -15.29
C ASP A 3 -9.11 -0.28 -15.01
N HIS A 4 -8.04 0.20 -15.63
CA HIS A 4 -7.52 1.56 -15.42
C HIS A 4 -8.58 2.66 -15.68
N LYS A 5 -9.51 2.46 -16.63
CA LYS A 5 -10.59 3.41 -16.91
C LYS A 5 -11.64 3.43 -15.80
N GLY A 6 -11.92 2.27 -15.21
CA GLY A 6 -12.80 2.18 -14.04
C GLY A 6 -12.24 2.93 -12.84
N PHE A 7 -10.93 2.81 -12.58
CA PHE A 7 -10.24 3.57 -11.53
C PHE A 7 -10.16 5.06 -11.82
N ASP A 8 -9.97 5.48 -13.08
CA ASP A 8 -9.98 6.89 -13.47
C ASP A 8 -11.34 7.55 -13.17
N LEU A 9 -12.44 6.85 -13.44
CA LEU A 9 -13.78 7.34 -13.12
C LEU A 9 -14.06 7.41 -11.61
N TRP A 10 -13.41 6.55 -10.82
CA TRP A 10 -13.59 6.49 -9.38
C TRP A 10 -12.73 7.52 -8.63
N ALA A 11 -11.60 7.94 -9.20
CA ALA A 11 -10.62 8.82 -8.57
C ALA A 11 -11.21 10.13 -8.02
N ASP A 12 -12.13 10.76 -8.71
CA ASP A 12 -12.74 12.04 -8.29
C ASP A 12 -13.61 11.92 -7.03
N GLY A 13 -14.11 10.71 -6.71
CA GLY A 13 -14.91 10.42 -5.51
C GLY A 13 -14.15 9.66 -4.43
N TYR A 14 -12.94 9.21 -4.70
CA TYR A 14 -12.18 8.27 -3.86
C TYR A 14 -11.99 8.75 -2.42
N ASP A 15 -11.41 9.93 -2.24
CA ASP A 15 -11.12 10.47 -0.90
C ASP A 15 -12.41 10.63 -0.06
N LYS A 16 -13.55 10.92 -0.69
CA LYS A 16 -14.85 11.01 -0.01
C LYS A 16 -15.36 9.65 0.42
N THR A 17 -15.25 8.64 -0.43
CA THR A 17 -15.67 7.25 -0.13
C THR A 17 -14.85 6.68 1.02
N VAL A 18 -13.52 6.88 1.00
CA VAL A 18 -12.61 6.52 2.09
C VAL A 18 -13.03 7.19 3.39
N GLY A 19 -13.32 8.50 3.36
CA GLY A 19 -13.75 9.26 4.54
C GLY A 19 -15.03 8.70 5.17
N LEU A 20 -16.04 8.38 4.38
CA LEU A 20 -17.31 7.82 4.88
C LEU A 20 -17.14 6.44 5.53
N SER A 21 -16.35 5.55 4.93
CA SER A 21 -16.05 4.23 5.48
C SER A 21 -15.23 4.32 6.76
N GLU A 22 -14.27 5.22 6.84
CA GLU A 22 -13.47 5.47 8.03
C GLU A 22 -14.32 6.03 9.18
N GLU A 23 -15.16 7.05 8.94
CA GLU A 23 -16.03 7.67 9.95
C GLU A 23 -17.01 6.67 10.54
N SER A 24 -17.55 5.76 9.74
CA SER A 24 -18.42 4.68 10.19
C SER A 24 -17.67 3.50 10.82
N ASN A 25 -16.34 3.49 10.82
CA ASN A 25 -15.48 2.39 11.26
C ASN A 25 -15.83 1.05 10.61
N THR A 26 -16.10 1.08 9.30
CA THR A 26 -16.54 -0.07 8.52
C THR A 26 -15.49 -0.46 7.48
N TYR A 27 -15.55 -1.73 7.02
CA TYR A 27 -14.81 -2.23 5.89
C TYR A 27 -15.14 -1.41 4.62
N PRO A 28 -14.17 -1.18 3.72
CA PRO A 28 -12.77 -1.63 3.82
C PRO A 28 -11.81 -0.65 4.51
N PHE A 29 -12.20 0.60 4.78
CA PHE A 29 -11.31 1.67 5.23
C PHE A 29 -11.39 1.99 6.73
N ALA A 30 -11.98 1.09 7.55
CA ALA A 30 -11.94 1.25 9.00
C ALA A 30 -10.49 1.37 9.49
N GLY A 31 -10.19 2.43 10.22
CA GLY A 31 -8.83 2.70 10.72
C GLY A 31 -7.85 3.21 9.67
N TYR A 32 -8.31 3.74 8.54
CA TYR A 32 -7.49 4.28 7.46
C TYR A 32 -6.44 5.29 7.96
N LYS A 33 -6.83 6.27 8.80
CA LYS A 33 -5.90 7.24 9.38
C LYS A 33 -4.86 6.59 10.28
N ASN A 34 -5.20 5.52 11.02
CA ASN A 34 -4.27 4.79 11.86
C ASN A 34 -3.22 4.08 10.98
N VAL A 35 -3.65 3.44 9.88
CA VAL A 35 -2.75 2.82 8.90
C VAL A 35 -1.75 3.85 8.36
N LEU A 36 -2.26 4.98 7.83
CA LEU A 36 -1.40 6.03 7.27
C LEU A 36 -0.48 6.63 8.35
N GLY A 37 -0.98 6.87 9.56
CA GLY A 37 -0.21 7.40 10.69
C GLY A 37 0.91 6.46 11.14
N THR A 38 0.64 5.15 11.18
CA THR A 38 1.64 4.12 11.53
C THR A 38 2.75 4.07 10.49
N ILE A 39 2.41 4.05 9.20
CA ILE A 39 3.39 4.04 8.11
C ILE A 39 4.20 5.33 8.11
N TYR A 40 3.55 6.49 8.18
CA TYR A 40 4.22 7.79 8.25
C TYR A 40 5.25 7.82 9.41
N SER A 41 4.84 7.38 10.60
CA SER A 41 5.70 7.34 11.78
C SER A 41 6.87 6.37 11.61
N GLY A 42 6.65 5.21 10.99
CA GLY A 42 7.68 4.23 10.66
C GLY A 42 8.75 4.80 9.72
N VAL A 43 8.32 5.45 8.63
CA VAL A 43 9.21 6.10 7.64
C VAL A 43 10.04 7.20 8.31
N ARG A 44 9.41 8.02 9.17
CA ARG A 44 10.11 9.10 9.90
C ARG A 44 11.10 8.55 10.92
N ALA A 45 10.74 7.50 11.66
CA ALA A 45 11.62 6.85 12.64
C ALA A 45 12.82 6.17 11.98
N ALA A 46 12.66 5.65 10.76
CA ALA A 46 13.73 5.08 9.96
C ALA A 46 14.68 6.14 9.37
N ASN A 47 14.40 7.44 9.52
CA ASN A 47 15.13 8.55 8.89
C ASN A 47 15.25 8.39 7.37
N ALA A 48 14.24 7.80 6.73
CA ALA A 48 14.19 7.63 5.29
C ALA A 48 14.27 8.98 4.56
N ARG A 49 14.97 9.01 3.43
CA ARG A 49 15.09 10.18 2.55
C ARG A 49 14.48 9.93 1.19
N ARG A 50 14.72 8.75 0.61
CA ARG A 50 14.17 8.34 -0.68
C ARG A 50 13.04 7.34 -0.47
N VAL A 51 11.86 7.67 -0.95
CA VAL A 51 10.64 6.90 -0.74
C VAL A 51 10.03 6.52 -2.08
N LEU A 52 9.63 5.25 -2.22
CA LEU A 52 8.77 4.77 -3.29
C LEU A 52 7.39 4.45 -2.73
N ASP A 53 6.35 5.01 -3.33
CA ASP A 53 4.96 4.66 -3.04
C ASP A 53 4.36 3.90 -4.23
N ILE A 54 3.94 2.67 -4.00
CA ILE A 54 3.40 1.76 -5.01
C ILE A 54 1.87 1.69 -4.87
N GLY A 55 1.15 2.10 -5.92
CA GLY A 55 -0.30 2.29 -5.87
C GLY A 55 -0.64 3.53 -5.04
N CYS A 56 0.01 4.66 -5.37
CA CYS A 56 -0.07 5.87 -4.56
C CYS A 56 -1.46 6.53 -4.55
N GLY A 57 -2.33 6.18 -5.50
CA GLY A 57 -3.65 6.78 -5.65
C GLY A 57 -3.57 8.30 -5.72
N THR A 58 -4.41 8.98 -4.95
CA THR A 58 -4.41 10.44 -4.82
C THR A 58 -3.26 10.99 -3.96
N ALA A 59 -2.30 10.16 -3.56
CA ALA A 59 -1.11 10.49 -2.78
C ALA A 59 -1.40 11.13 -1.40
N VAL A 60 -2.40 10.65 -0.67
CA VAL A 60 -2.77 11.21 0.64
C VAL A 60 -1.61 11.10 1.64
N LEU A 61 -1.00 9.92 1.76
CA LEU A 61 0.17 9.70 2.64
C LEU A 61 1.41 10.37 2.07
N THR A 62 1.67 10.13 0.79
CA THR A 62 2.93 10.46 0.13
C THR A 62 3.14 11.95 -0.02
N SER A 63 2.05 12.72 -0.25
CA SER A 63 2.13 14.18 -0.29
C SER A 63 2.59 14.79 1.04
N ARG A 64 2.28 14.14 2.16
CA ARG A 64 2.75 14.59 3.49
C ARG A 64 4.25 14.32 3.66
N LEU A 65 4.74 13.15 3.23
CA LEU A 65 6.17 12.85 3.23
C LEU A 65 6.94 13.80 2.30
N TYR A 66 6.36 14.11 1.13
CA TYR A 66 6.90 15.09 0.20
C TYR A 66 6.99 16.49 0.82
N ALA A 67 5.95 16.95 1.52
CA ALA A 67 5.95 18.23 2.22
C ALA A 67 7.00 18.31 3.34
N ASP A 68 7.35 17.17 3.95
CA ASP A 68 8.45 17.04 4.92
C ASP A 68 9.85 17.04 4.26
N GLY A 69 9.92 17.15 2.93
CA GLY A 69 11.16 17.26 2.18
C GLY A 69 11.81 15.94 1.78
N LEU A 70 11.08 14.83 1.79
CA LEU A 70 11.58 13.55 1.29
C LEU A 70 11.60 13.56 -0.25
N ASP A 71 12.58 12.84 -0.82
CA ASP A 71 12.65 12.55 -2.26
C ASP A 71 11.65 11.43 -2.59
N VAL A 72 10.57 11.79 -3.27
CA VAL A 72 9.43 10.93 -3.51
C VAL A 72 9.37 10.47 -4.96
N THR A 73 9.35 9.15 -5.14
CA THR A 73 8.87 8.48 -6.34
C THR A 73 7.52 7.85 -6.02
N ALA A 74 6.52 8.02 -6.87
CA ALA A 74 5.20 7.45 -6.68
C ALA A 74 4.69 6.81 -7.97
N ALA A 75 4.18 5.58 -7.87
CA ALA A 75 3.73 4.80 -8.99
C ALA A 75 2.25 4.46 -8.86
N ASP A 76 1.50 4.64 -9.94
CA ASP A 76 0.10 4.20 -10.04
C ASP A 76 -0.21 3.82 -11.49
N PHE A 77 -1.25 3.01 -11.71
CA PHE A 77 -1.64 2.63 -13.06
C PHE A 77 -2.69 3.58 -13.67
N SER A 78 -3.38 4.37 -12.84
CA SER A 78 -4.37 5.37 -13.23
C SER A 78 -3.72 6.71 -13.56
N ASP A 79 -3.87 7.16 -14.80
CA ASP A 79 -3.40 8.49 -15.21
C ASP A 79 -4.08 9.60 -14.39
N ARG A 80 -5.38 9.41 -14.07
CA ARG A 80 -6.13 10.38 -13.26
C ARG A 80 -5.62 10.49 -11.83
N MET A 81 -5.26 9.37 -11.19
CA MET A 81 -4.62 9.38 -9.87
C MET A 81 -3.29 10.13 -9.90
N LEU A 82 -2.47 9.87 -10.92
CA LEU A 82 -1.18 10.56 -11.09
C LEU A 82 -1.34 12.06 -11.37
N GLU A 83 -2.39 12.51 -12.08
CA GLU A 83 -2.70 13.94 -12.23
C GLU A 83 -2.96 14.60 -10.87
N ILE A 84 -3.83 13.99 -10.03
CA ILE A 84 -4.13 14.49 -8.69
C ILE A 84 -2.86 14.49 -7.80
N ALA A 85 -2.06 13.42 -7.87
CA ALA A 85 -0.80 13.34 -7.16
C ALA A 85 0.18 14.44 -7.59
N ARG A 86 0.23 14.78 -8.89
CA ARG A 86 1.09 15.85 -9.42
C ARG A 86 0.71 17.22 -8.90
N GLU A 87 -0.57 17.50 -8.75
CA GLU A 87 -1.02 18.76 -8.14
C GLU A 87 -0.52 18.90 -6.70
N LYS A 88 -0.52 17.80 -5.93
CA LYS A 88 -0.04 17.76 -4.54
C LYS A 88 1.50 17.73 -4.43
N MET A 89 2.17 17.11 -5.40
CA MET A 89 3.62 16.86 -5.39
C MET A 89 4.27 17.22 -6.74
N PRO A 90 4.35 18.53 -7.11
CA PRO A 90 4.72 18.95 -8.47
C PRO A 90 6.16 18.57 -8.90
N LYS A 91 7.06 18.27 -7.95
CA LYS A 91 8.45 17.88 -8.21
C LYS A 91 8.73 16.40 -7.95
N ALA A 92 7.74 15.61 -7.49
CA ALA A 92 7.91 14.18 -7.30
C ALA A 92 8.07 13.45 -8.64
N HIS A 93 8.80 12.35 -8.63
CA HIS A 93 8.92 11.45 -9.77
C HIS A 93 7.68 10.56 -9.83
N LEU A 94 6.75 10.88 -10.73
CA LEU A 94 5.51 10.11 -10.91
C LEU A 94 5.66 9.15 -12.09
N VAL A 95 5.35 7.88 -11.85
CA VAL A 95 5.53 6.76 -12.78
C VAL A 95 4.20 6.09 -13.02
N ARG A 96 3.79 5.96 -14.30
CA ARG A 96 2.67 5.10 -14.64
C ARG A 96 3.12 3.65 -14.65
N ALA A 97 2.53 2.81 -13.79
CA ALA A 97 2.90 1.41 -13.67
C ALA A 97 1.72 0.54 -13.22
N ASP A 98 1.58 -0.60 -13.87
CA ASP A 98 0.65 -1.66 -13.49
C ASP A 98 1.42 -2.74 -12.71
N ILE A 99 1.18 -2.83 -11.42
CA ILE A 99 1.85 -3.77 -10.51
C ILE A 99 1.54 -5.24 -10.83
N SER A 100 0.45 -5.53 -11.53
CA SER A 100 0.15 -6.89 -11.97
C SER A 100 1.16 -7.43 -12.99
N GLN A 101 1.90 -6.52 -13.64
CA GLN A 101 2.99 -6.83 -14.58
C GLN A 101 4.36 -6.96 -13.87
N GLY A 102 4.41 -6.77 -12.54
CA GLY A 102 5.62 -6.82 -11.74
C GLY A 102 6.15 -5.43 -11.33
N PHE A 103 7.37 -5.39 -10.80
CA PHE A 103 8.02 -4.15 -10.39
C PHE A 103 8.27 -3.24 -11.61
N PRO A 104 8.06 -1.91 -11.49
CA PRO A 104 8.18 -1.00 -12.63
C PRO A 104 9.58 -1.02 -13.25
N ALA A 105 9.70 -1.45 -14.51
CA ALA A 105 10.99 -1.60 -15.18
C ALA A 105 11.80 -0.28 -15.27
N VAL A 106 11.13 0.87 -15.30
CA VAL A 106 11.75 2.20 -15.30
C VAL A 106 12.49 2.49 -13.97
N LEU A 107 12.16 1.76 -12.89
CA LEU A 107 12.79 1.88 -11.58
C LEU A 107 13.78 0.75 -11.28
N ALA A 108 14.14 -0.10 -12.25
CA ALA A 108 14.94 -1.30 -12.05
C ALA A 108 16.33 -1.04 -11.43
N GLU A 109 16.93 0.13 -11.67
CA GLU A 109 18.24 0.51 -11.13
C GLU A 109 18.12 1.40 -9.86
N GLU A 110 16.90 1.73 -9.45
CA GLU A 110 16.66 2.64 -8.33
C GLU A 110 16.66 1.90 -6.99
N LYS A 111 17.09 2.62 -5.94
CA LYS A 111 17.08 2.15 -4.55
C LYS A 111 16.39 3.18 -3.66
N PHE A 112 15.71 2.67 -2.62
CA PHE A 112 14.89 3.47 -1.72
C PHE A 112 15.20 3.12 -0.25
N ASP A 113 15.02 4.10 0.64
CA ASP A 113 15.12 3.87 2.08
C ASP A 113 13.80 3.32 2.63
N ALA A 114 12.71 3.68 1.98
CA ALA A 114 11.37 3.22 2.30
C ALA A 114 10.58 2.89 1.03
N ILE A 115 9.89 1.76 1.03
CA ILE A 115 8.89 1.42 0.02
C ILE A 115 7.54 1.34 0.74
N LEU A 116 6.52 1.98 0.17
CA LEU A 116 5.17 2.03 0.72
C LEU A 116 4.18 1.40 -0.24
N SER A 117 3.12 0.83 0.29
CA SER A 117 1.91 0.55 -0.47
C SER A 117 0.71 0.60 0.47
N THR A 118 -0.31 1.36 0.12
CA THR A 118 -1.52 1.47 0.94
C THR A 118 -2.75 1.19 0.10
N TYR A 119 -3.52 0.17 0.49
CA TYR A 119 -4.76 -0.25 -0.16
C TYR A 119 -4.63 -0.45 -1.68
N ALA A 120 -3.54 -1.13 -2.10
CA ALA A 120 -3.26 -1.39 -3.50
C ALA A 120 -2.84 -2.85 -3.80
N LEU A 121 -2.12 -3.50 -2.87
CA LEU A 121 -1.58 -4.84 -3.15
C LEU A 121 -2.61 -5.96 -3.05
N HIS A 122 -3.81 -5.70 -2.55
CA HIS A 122 -4.92 -6.64 -2.60
C HIS A 122 -5.40 -6.91 -4.04
N HIS A 123 -5.05 -6.07 -5.01
CA HIS A 123 -5.29 -6.31 -6.43
C HIS A 123 -4.38 -7.38 -7.04
N LEU A 124 -3.30 -7.78 -6.37
CA LEU A 124 -2.46 -8.90 -6.75
C LEU A 124 -3.02 -10.21 -6.22
N THR A 125 -2.97 -11.28 -7.02
CA THR A 125 -3.28 -12.62 -6.52
C THR A 125 -2.24 -13.07 -5.49
N ASP A 126 -2.55 -14.08 -4.67
CA ASP A 126 -1.61 -14.59 -3.66
C ASP A 126 -0.33 -15.15 -4.31
N GLU A 127 -0.41 -15.71 -5.54
CA GLU A 127 0.75 -16.17 -6.30
C GLU A 127 1.61 -15.01 -6.81
N GLN A 128 1.02 -13.84 -7.10
CA GLN A 128 1.75 -12.67 -7.58
C GLN A 128 2.42 -11.90 -6.44
N LYS A 129 1.81 -11.87 -5.25
CA LYS A 129 2.33 -11.08 -4.11
C LYS A 129 3.74 -11.47 -3.72
N ALA A 130 4.02 -12.78 -3.52
CA ALA A 130 5.31 -13.20 -3.01
C ALA A 130 6.49 -12.78 -3.92
N PRO A 131 6.49 -13.08 -5.24
CA PRO A 131 7.58 -12.63 -6.12
C PRO A 131 7.65 -11.10 -6.22
N PHE A 132 6.51 -10.40 -6.20
CA PHE A 132 6.48 -8.94 -6.24
C PHE A 132 7.12 -8.32 -5.00
N LEU A 133 6.78 -8.79 -3.80
CA LEU A 133 7.33 -8.27 -2.55
C LEU A 133 8.84 -8.57 -2.44
N LEU A 134 9.28 -9.77 -2.82
CA LEU A 134 10.70 -10.10 -2.86
C LEU A 134 11.47 -9.20 -3.83
N GLU A 135 10.87 -8.85 -4.96
CA GLU A 135 11.49 -7.90 -5.89
C GLU A 135 11.58 -6.49 -5.27
N CYS A 136 10.50 -6.00 -4.65
CA CYS A 136 10.50 -4.72 -3.93
C CYS A 136 11.62 -4.67 -2.87
N LEU A 137 11.81 -5.75 -2.09
CA LEU A 137 12.87 -5.80 -1.08
C LEU A 137 14.27 -5.64 -1.67
N LYS A 138 14.54 -6.13 -2.89
CA LYS A 138 15.82 -5.93 -3.57
C LYS A 138 16.10 -4.44 -3.87
N HIS A 139 15.06 -3.62 -3.97
CA HIS A 139 15.15 -2.18 -4.20
C HIS A 139 15.28 -1.35 -2.92
N LEU A 140 15.38 -1.99 -1.75
CA LEU A 140 15.70 -1.30 -0.50
C LEU A 140 17.20 -1.05 -0.38
N ASN A 141 17.55 0.14 0.12
CA ASN A 141 18.88 0.43 0.65
C ASN A 141 19.14 -0.41 1.92
N PRO A 142 20.40 -0.64 2.30
CA PRO A 142 20.72 -1.30 3.57
C PRO A 142 20.04 -0.60 4.76
N GLY A 143 19.30 -1.37 5.58
CA GLY A 143 18.52 -0.85 6.70
C GLY A 143 17.16 -0.25 6.33
N GLY A 144 16.81 -0.22 5.04
CA GLY A 144 15.50 0.19 4.57
C GLY A 144 14.40 -0.82 4.91
N ALA A 145 13.14 -0.40 4.78
CA ALA A 145 11.98 -1.25 5.02
C ALA A 145 10.84 -0.95 4.03
N MET A 146 9.98 -1.94 3.84
CA MET A 146 8.73 -1.80 3.12
C MET A 146 7.56 -1.85 4.10
N TRP A 147 6.61 -0.92 3.98
CA TRP A 147 5.38 -0.87 4.76
C TRP A 147 4.17 -1.08 3.85
N ILE A 148 3.34 -2.02 4.21
CA ILE A 148 2.11 -2.37 3.50
C ILE A 148 0.94 -2.14 4.43
N GLY A 149 0.09 -1.17 4.12
CA GLY A 149 -1.18 -0.94 4.81
C GLY A 149 -2.34 -1.42 3.96
N ASP A 150 -3.15 -2.33 4.49
CA ASP A 150 -4.23 -2.94 3.70
C ASP A 150 -5.32 -3.53 4.61
N VAL A 151 -6.41 -4.01 4.01
CA VAL A 151 -7.29 -4.96 4.68
C VAL A 151 -6.47 -6.20 5.02
N MET A 152 -6.27 -6.42 6.32
CA MET A 152 -5.31 -7.40 6.82
C MET A 152 -5.70 -7.89 8.21
N ARG A 153 -5.62 -9.21 8.40
CA ARG A 153 -5.80 -9.84 9.72
C ARG A 153 -4.54 -10.64 10.10
N ALA A 154 -4.41 -10.95 11.39
CA ALA A 154 -3.26 -11.70 11.87
C ALA A 154 -3.20 -13.10 11.26
N THR A 155 -4.34 -13.76 11.10
CA THR A 155 -4.45 -15.13 10.58
C THR A 155 -5.47 -15.23 9.45
N ARG A 156 -5.36 -16.26 8.63
CA ARG A 156 -6.35 -16.58 7.57
C ARG A 156 -7.73 -16.81 8.19
N LYS A 157 -7.79 -17.51 9.32
CA LYS A 157 -9.06 -17.74 10.04
C LYS A 157 -9.75 -16.44 10.46
N GLU A 158 -9.00 -15.44 10.93
CA GLU A 158 -9.55 -14.14 11.26
C GLU A 158 -10.00 -13.36 10.03
N LEU A 159 -9.31 -13.53 8.91
CA LEU A 159 -9.67 -12.90 7.64
C LEU A 159 -10.96 -13.51 7.09
N ASP A 160 -11.11 -14.83 7.14
CA ASP A 160 -12.32 -15.55 6.73
C ASP A 160 -13.52 -15.13 7.59
N ALA A 161 -13.33 -15.02 8.91
CA ALA A 161 -14.38 -14.55 9.83
C ALA A 161 -14.78 -13.09 9.55
N LEU A 162 -13.83 -12.24 9.15
CA LEU A 162 -14.11 -10.88 8.71
C LEU A 162 -14.96 -10.90 7.43
N ALA A 163 -14.60 -11.71 6.44
CA ALA A 163 -15.34 -11.85 5.20
C ALA A 163 -16.80 -12.28 5.46
N GLU A 164 -16.99 -13.29 6.32
CA GLU A 164 -18.33 -13.72 6.75
C GLU A 164 -19.12 -12.59 7.40
N SER A 165 -18.47 -11.78 8.26
CA SER A 165 -19.13 -10.66 8.95
C SER A 165 -19.51 -9.50 8.03
N CYS A 166 -18.77 -9.28 6.95
CA CYS A 166 -19.03 -8.25 5.94
C CYS A 166 -20.15 -8.68 4.96
N GLY A 167 -20.37 -9.99 4.78
CA GLY A 167 -21.41 -10.53 3.91
C GLY A 167 -21.32 -9.95 2.48
N GLU A 168 -22.41 -9.40 1.98
CA GLU A 168 -22.48 -8.84 0.61
C GLU A 168 -21.56 -7.62 0.38
N SER A 169 -21.07 -6.99 1.45
CA SER A 169 -20.14 -5.87 1.34
C SER A 169 -18.70 -6.32 1.09
N TRP A 170 -18.41 -7.63 1.26
CA TRP A 170 -17.06 -8.16 1.02
C TRP A 170 -16.76 -8.23 -0.47
N ASP A 171 -15.63 -7.66 -0.89
CA ASP A 171 -15.16 -7.79 -2.26
C ASP A 171 -14.40 -9.12 -2.42
N ALA A 172 -15.04 -10.09 -3.06
CA ALA A 172 -14.49 -11.41 -3.29
C ALA A 172 -13.48 -11.48 -4.45
N ASP A 173 -13.39 -10.42 -5.26
CA ASP A 173 -12.42 -10.30 -6.36
C ASP A 173 -11.05 -9.82 -5.85
N GLU A 174 -10.98 -9.33 -4.60
CA GLU A 174 -9.77 -8.83 -3.98
C GLU A 174 -9.06 -9.92 -3.14
N CYS A 175 -7.73 -9.92 -3.18
CA CYS A 175 -6.90 -10.84 -2.43
C CYS A 175 -6.28 -10.16 -1.20
N TYR A 176 -6.98 -10.18 -0.07
CA TYR A 176 -6.51 -9.54 1.17
C TYR A 176 -5.43 -10.33 1.90
N PHE A 177 -4.80 -9.70 2.89
CA PHE A 177 -3.63 -10.24 3.57
C PHE A 177 -3.99 -11.00 4.86
N ALA A 178 -3.41 -12.21 5.02
CA ALA A 178 -3.22 -12.83 6.32
C ALA A 178 -1.74 -12.66 6.73
N ALA A 179 -1.48 -11.96 7.83
CA ALA A 179 -0.10 -11.62 8.22
C ALA A 179 0.75 -12.86 8.52
N GLU A 180 0.14 -13.96 8.99
CA GLU A 180 0.84 -15.22 9.25
C GLU A 180 1.53 -15.81 8.01
N ASP A 181 1.01 -15.56 6.80
CA ASP A 181 1.59 -16.03 5.55
C ASP A 181 2.95 -15.37 5.27
N TRP A 182 3.24 -14.25 5.92
CA TRP A 182 4.43 -13.43 5.72
C TRP A 182 5.40 -13.50 6.90
N ILE A 183 4.91 -13.47 8.15
CA ILE A 183 5.74 -13.46 9.37
C ILE A 183 6.55 -14.76 9.50
N ASN A 184 6.02 -15.86 9.01
CA ASN A 184 6.66 -17.17 9.11
C ASN A 184 7.63 -17.50 7.95
N ARG A 185 7.82 -16.57 7.01
CA ARG A 185 8.75 -16.77 5.89
C ARG A 185 10.20 -16.68 6.36
N LYS A 186 11.08 -17.42 5.65
CA LYS A 186 12.53 -17.45 5.95
C LYS A 186 13.34 -16.54 5.01
N ASP A 187 12.71 -15.98 3.99
CA ASP A 187 13.32 -15.15 2.96
C ASP A 187 13.13 -13.64 3.17
N MET A 188 12.47 -13.26 4.26
CA MET A 188 12.28 -11.88 4.68
C MET A 188 12.07 -11.78 6.19
N ASP A 189 12.40 -10.62 6.77
CA ASP A 189 12.01 -10.26 8.14
C ASP A 189 10.67 -9.51 8.08
N ALA A 190 9.65 -10.01 8.75
CA ALA A 190 8.30 -9.48 8.69
C ALA A 190 7.70 -9.27 10.08
N SER A 191 7.00 -8.16 10.26
CA SER A 191 6.22 -7.87 11.47
C SER A 191 4.86 -7.28 11.13
N PHE A 192 3.86 -7.54 11.96
CA PHE A 192 2.48 -7.09 11.76
C PHE A 192 1.98 -6.25 12.93
N ALA A 193 1.27 -5.18 12.62
CA ALA A 193 0.59 -4.31 13.58
C ALA A 193 -0.88 -4.13 13.18
N PRO A 194 -1.85 -4.66 13.94
CA PRO A 194 -3.26 -4.42 13.68
C PRO A 194 -3.60 -2.94 13.90
N GLN A 195 -4.45 -2.37 13.03
CA GLN A 195 -4.83 -0.96 13.09
C GLN A 195 -6.32 -0.76 13.36
N SER A 196 -7.15 -1.72 12.96
CA SER A 196 -8.59 -1.71 13.19
C SER A 196 -9.18 -3.12 13.14
N VAL A 197 -10.51 -3.19 13.06
CA VAL A 197 -11.25 -4.46 12.90
C VAL A 197 -10.96 -5.15 11.57
N CYS A 198 -10.54 -4.43 10.53
CA CYS A 198 -10.26 -5.01 9.22
C CYS A 198 -8.88 -4.65 8.65
N ALA A 199 -8.20 -3.62 9.15
CA ALA A 199 -6.95 -3.14 8.59
C ALA A 199 -5.74 -3.42 9.49
N GLY A 200 -4.57 -3.53 8.85
CA GLY A 200 -3.28 -3.71 9.50
C GLY A 200 -2.13 -3.12 8.69
N VAL A 201 -0.97 -3.09 9.33
CA VAL A 201 0.29 -2.74 8.69
C VAL A 201 1.27 -3.91 8.81
N LEU A 202 1.73 -4.39 7.66
CA LEU A 202 2.83 -5.34 7.54
C LEU A 202 4.11 -4.57 7.22
N THR A 203 5.16 -4.81 7.99
CA THR A 203 6.49 -4.24 7.74
C THR A 203 7.43 -5.35 7.32
N LEU A 204 8.11 -5.17 6.18
CA LEU A 204 9.04 -6.14 5.61
C LEU A 204 10.44 -5.54 5.52
N LYS A 205 11.47 -6.37 5.76
CA LYS A 205 12.89 -6.01 5.60
C LYS A 205 13.65 -7.15 4.94
N ASN A 206 14.79 -6.82 4.34
CA ASN A 206 15.78 -7.83 3.97
C ASN A 206 16.36 -8.49 5.22
N ILE A 207 16.67 -9.78 5.09
CA ILE A 207 17.42 -10.55 6.08
C ILE A 207 18.90 -10.20 5.99
#